data_86ea4093440d0e2d22bf33186007d4e7
#
_entry.id   86ea4093440d0e2d22bf33186007d4e7
#
_cell.length_a   1.000
_cell.length_b   1.000
_cell.length_c   1.000
_cell.angle_alpha   90.00
_cell.angle_beta   90.00
_cell.angle_gamma   90.00
#
_symmetry.space_group_name_H-M   'P 1'
#
loop_
_entity.id
_entity.type
_entity.pdbx_description
1 polymer ?
#
loop_
_entity_poly.entity_id
_entity_poly.type
_entity_poly.pdbx_seq_one_letter_code
_entity_poly.pdbx_strand_id
1 'polypeptide(L)'
;MLSAHDQKILTEFASKIRGQFPQASIWAFGSRAKGSAQPDSDFDICVVVDKLDRTIWKAVSDIAWEVGFYHDVVITTVKYSHQQFEASPYTASPLVHNILSEGIAA
;
A
#
# COMPACT_ATOMS: atom_id res chain seq x y z
N MET A 1 13.52 -6.48 -1.44
CA MET A 1 13.39 -6.29 -2.90
C MET A 1 12.20 -7.10 -3.41
N LEU A 2 11.32 -6.48 -4.15
CA LEU A 2 10.17 -7.18 -4.71
C LEU A 2 10.58 -8.12 -5.84
N SER A 3 9.91 -9.27 -5.93
CA SER A 3 10.02 -10.11 -7.12
C SER A 3 9.42 -9.40 -8.33
N ALA A 4 9.73 -9.88 -9.54
CA ALA A 4 9.14 -9.33 -10.76
C ALA A 4 7.61 -9.44 -10.74
N HIS A 5 7.09 -10.54 -10.22
CA HIS A 5 5.64 -10.76 -10.09
C HIS A 5 5.02 -9.77 -9.11
N ASP A 6 5.62 -9.58 -7.94
CA ASP A 6 5.14 -8.63 -6.94
C ASP A 6 5.22 -7.19 -7.45
N GLN A 7 6.28 -6.85 -8.18
CA GLN A 7 6.39 -5.52 -8.79
C GLN A 7 5.25 -5.25 -9.78
N LYS A 8 4.87 -6.26 -10.55
CA LYS A 8 3.75 -6.16 -11.48
C LYS A 8 2.43 -5.91 -10.74
N ILE A 9 2.19 -6.64 -9.66
CA ILE A 9 0.99 -6.48 -8.83
C ILE A 9 0.96 -5.07 -8.24
N LEU A 10 2.07 -4.61 -7.69
CA LEU A 10 2.17 -3.28 -7.10
C LEU A 10 1.90 -2.18 -8.14
N THR A 11 2.46 -2.31 -9.32
CA THR A 11 2.26 -1.35 -10.42
C THR A 11 0.80 -1.30 -10.84
N GLU A 12 0.14 -2.44 -10.98
CA GLU A 12 -1.28 -2.51 -11.33
C GLU A 12 -2.15 -1.90 -10.23
N PHE A 13 -1.89 -2.24 -8.98
CA PHE A 13 -2.61 -1.68 -7.84
C PHE A 13 -2.47 -0.16 -7.80
N ALA A 14 -1.25 0.35 -7.92
CA ALA A 14 -0.99 1.78 -7.91
C ALA A 14 -1.68 2.50 -9.05
N SER A 15 -1.71 1.91 -10.23
CA SER A 15 -2.39 2.48 -11.40
C SER A 15 -3.89 2.62 -11.15
N LYS A 16 -4.51 1.59 -10.57
CA LYS A 16 -5.95 1.62 -10.26
C LYS A 16 -6.26 2.65 -9.17
N ILE A 17 -5.42 2.72 -8.14
CA ILE A 17 -5.60 3.73 -7.08
C ILE A 17 -5.50 5.14 -7.68
N ARG A 18 -4.48 5.42 -8.48
CA ARG A 18 -4.27 6.75 -9.07
C ARG A 18 -5.31 7.10 -10.14
N GLY A 19 -5.99 6.11 -10.69
CA GLY A 19 -7.13 6.35 -11.58
C GLY A 19 -8.28 7.05 -10.87
N GLN A 20 -8.45 6.82 -9.56
CA GLN A 20 -9.46 7.49 -8.73
C GLN A 20 -8.86 8.59 -7.85
N PHE A 21 -7.63 8.43 -7.41
CA PHE A 21 -6.94 9.32 -6.48
C PHE A 21 -5.58 9.70 -7.05
N PRO A 22 -5.52 10.65 -8.02
CA PRO A 22 -4.28 10.94 -8.75
C PRO A 22 -3.10 11.39 -7.87
N GLN A 23 -3.40 11.94 -6.68
CA GLN A 23 -2.37 12.44 -5.76
C GLN A 23 -1.90 11.36 -4.76
N ALA A 24 -2.39 10.13 -4.87
CA ALA A 24 -2.04 9.09 -3.92
C ALA A 24 -0.57 8.73 -3.97
N SER A 25 0.02 8.54 -2.79
CA SER A 25 1.34 7.97 -2.62
C SER A 25 1.19 6.54 -2.13
N ILE A 26 1.99 5.63 -2.67
CA ILE A 26 1.82 4.20 -2.44
C ILE A 26 3.18 3.56 -2.19
N TRP A 27 3.28 2.73 -1.16
CA TRP A 27 4.49 1.97 -0.84
C TRP A 27 4.15 0.52 -0.54
N ALA A 28 4.93 -0.40 -1.08
CA ALA A 28 4.95 -1.77 -0.57
C ALA A 28 5.89 -1.83 0.63
N PHE A 29 5.51 -2.58 1.65
CA PHE A 29 6.36 -2.77 2.83
C PHE A 29 6.20 -4.22 3.32
N GLY A 30 6.81 -4.54 4.46
CA GLY A 30 6.72 -5.87 5.03
C GLY A 30 7.57 -6.89 4.30
N SER A 31 7.23 -8.18 4.45
CA SER A 31 8.09 -9.28 4.03
C SER A 31 8.33 -9.34 2.52
N ARG A 32 7.32 -9.01 1.70
CA ARG A 32 7.52 -9.03 0.24
C ARG A 32 8.47 -7.93 -0.22
N ALA A 33 8.39 -6.75 0.40
CA ALA A 33 9.30 -5.65 0.09
C ALA A 33 10.74 -5.98 0.50
N LYS A 34 10.91 -6.74 1.58
CA LYS A 34 12.23 -7.18 2.05
C LYS A 34 12.78 -8.38 1.28
N GLY A 35 11.95 -9.06 0.50
CA GLY A 35 12.35 -10.26 -0.21
C GLY A 35 12.40 -11.50 0.66
N SER A 36 11.78 -11.49 1.84
CA SER A 36 11.76 -12.59 2.78
C SER A 36 10.40 -13.31 2.86
N ALA A 37 9.48 -12.96 1.96
CA ALA A 37 8.13 -13.49 1.99
C ALA A 37 8.08 -14.95 1.55
N GLN A 38 7.17 -15.71 2.18
CA GLN A 38 6.75 -17.00 1.68
C GLN A 38 5.74 -16.79 0.55
N PRO A 39 5.50 -17.79 -0.32
CA PRO A 39 4.56 -17.64 -1.43
C PRO A 39 3.15 -17.23 -1.01
N ASP A 40 2.72 -17.61 0.20
CA ASP A 40 1.39 -17.34 0.74
C ASP A 40 1.35 -16.12 1.67
N SER A 41 2.44 -15.37 1.77
CA SER A 41 2.48 -14.16 2.61
C SER A 41 1.57 -13.09 2.05
N ASP A 42 0.94 -12.31 2.95
CA ASP A 42 0.15 -11.14 2.55
C ASP A 42 1.06 -10.10 1.89
N PHE A 43 0.47 -9.34 0.99
CA PHE A 43 1.16 -8.23 0.33
C PHE A 43 0.76 -6.93 1.05
N ASP A 44 1.67 -6.39 1.84
CA ASP A 44 1.41 -5.20 2.64
C ASP A 44 1.68 -3.94 1.83
N ILE A 45 0.65 -3.11 1.67
CA ILE A 45 0.72 -1.87 0.89
C ILE A 45 0.18 -0.71 1.71
N CYS A 46 0.92 0.39 1.74
CA CYS A 46 0.50 1.65 2.34
C CYS A 46 -0.03 2.58 1.26
N VAL A 47 -1.19 3.16 1.51
CA VAL A 47 -1.83 4.13 0.60
C VAL A 47 -2.06 5.43 1.35
N VAL A 48 -1.52 6.52 0.84
CA VAL A 48 -1.69 7.86 1.41
C VAL A 48 -2.44 8.71 0.40
N VAL A 49 -3.59 9.24 0.81
CA VAL A 49 -4.48 10.04 -0.03
C VAL A 49 -4.65 11.44 0.54
N ASP A 50 -5.12 12.40 -0.28
CA ASP A 50 -5.31 13.78 0.18
C ASP A 50 -6.32 13.87 1.32
N LYS A 51 -7.43 13.15 1.19
CA LYS A 51 -8.48 13.11 2.19
C LYS A 51 -8.91 11.66 2.38
N LEU A 52 -9.02 11.23 3.62
CA LEU A 52 -9.45 9.87 3.93
C LEU A 52 -10.75 9.93 4.73
N ASP A 53 -11.83 9.48 4.10
CA ASP A 53 -13.13 9.26 4.74
C ASP A 53 -13.56 7.83 4.50
N ARG A 54 -14.75 7.47 4.99
CA ARG A 54 -15.26 6.11 4.87
C ARG A 54 -15.41 5.69 3.40
N THR A 55 -15.86 6.57 2.54
CA THR A 55 -16.08 6.27 1.12
C THR A 55 -14.75 5.98 0.42
N ILE A 56 -13.73 6.81 0.67
CA ILE A 56 -12.41 6.64 0.09
C ILE A 56 -11.73 5.40 0.69
N TRP A 57 -11.87 5.19 1.98
CA TRP A 57 -11.36 4.01 2.66
C TRP A 57 -11.89 2.74 2.00
N LYS A 58 -13.21 2.69 1.76
CA LYS A 58 -13.83 1.55 1.11
C LYS A 58 -13.38 1.37 -0.34
N ALA A 59 -13.24 2.46 -1.08
CA ALA A 59 -12.78 2.41 -2.47
C ALA A 59 -11.37 1.80 -2.58
N VAL A 60 -10.46 2.19 -1.69
CA VAL A 60 -9.11 1.63 -1.64
C VAL A 60 -9.14 0.14 -1.29
N SER A 61 -9.96 -0.23 -0.31
CA SER A 61 -10.11 -1.63 0.09
C SER A 61 -10.70 -2.48 -1.04
N ASP A 62 -11.67 -1.96 -1.77
CA ASP A 62 -12.28 -2.68 -2.91
C ASP A 62 -11.26 -2.91 -4.02
N ILE A 63 -10.41 -1.94 -4.31
CA ILE A 63 -9.33 -2.09 -5.29
C ILE A 63 -8.32 -3.15 -4.82
N ALA A 64 -7.95 -3.13 -3.55
CA ALA A 64 -7.05 -4.12 -2.98
C ALA A 64 -7.62 -5.54 -3.10
N TRP A 65 -8.90 -5.68 -2.81
CA TRP A 65 -9.57 -6.97 -2.94
C TRP A 65 -9.59 -7.44 -4.41
N GLU A 66 -9.95 -6.55 -5.33
CA GLU A 66 -10.06 -6.88 -6.75
C GLU A 66 -8.72 -7.31 -7.34
N VAL A 67 -7.67 -6.51 -7.11
CA VAL A 67 -6.33 -6.83 -7.62
C VAL A 67 -5.78 -8.09 -6.97
N GLY A 68 -5.98 -8.23 -5.67
CA GLY A 68 -5.55 -9.42 -4.93
C GLY A 68 -6.25 -10.68 -5.41
N PHE A 69 -7.55 -10.61 -5.62
CA PHE A 69 -8.33 -11.74 -6.12
C PHE A 69 -7.84 -12.17 -7.51
N TYR A 70 -7.58 -11.21 -8.38
CA TYR A 70 -7.11 -11.51 -9.74
C TYR A 70 -5.75 -12.22 -9.74
N HIS A 71 -4.87 -11.84 -8.82
CA HIS A 71 -3.50 -12.38 -8.73
C HIS A 71 -3.34 -13.48 -7.69
N ASP A 72 -4.42 -13.90 -7.06
CA ASP A 72 -4.42 -14.94 -6.02
C ASP A 72 -3.47 -14.58 -4.85
N VAL A 73 -3.55 -13.35 -4.39
CA VAL A 73 -2.78 -12.84 -3.26
C VAL A 73 -3.68 -11.98 -2.38
N VAL A 74 -3.44 -12.01 -1.07
CA VAL A 74 -4.14 -11.12 -0.14
C VAL A 74 -3.35 -9.82 -0.05
N ILE A 75 -3.97 -8.72 -0.49
CA ILE A 75 -3.38 -7.39 -0.33
C ILE A 75 -3.95 -6.76 0.93
N THR A 76 -3.08 -6.51 1.89
CA THR A 76 -3.43 -5.84 3.16
C THR A 76 -3.02 -4.38 3.04
N THR A 77 -3.96 -3.46 3.24
CA THR A 77 -3.66 -2.04 3.11
C THR A 77 -3.70 -1.33 4.45
N VAL A 78 -2.73 -0.44 4.68
CA VAL A 78 -2.84 0.62 5.68
C VAL A 78 -3.06 1.92 4.95
N LYS A 79 -3.95 2.76 5.48
CA LYS A 79 -4.43 3.95 4.80
C LYS A 79 -4.28 5.17 5.70
N TYR A 80 -3.76 6.25 5.11
CA TYR A 80 -3.61 7.52 5.82
C TYR A 80 -4.03 8.65 4.88
N SER A 81 -4.44 9.78 5.45
CA SER A 81 -4.42 11.05 4.72
C SER A 81 -2.99 11.58 4.73
N HIS A 82 -2.65 12.48 3.79
CA HIS A 82 -1.34 13.13 3.80
C HIS A 82 -1.09 13.83 5.14
N GLN A 83 -2.11 14.49 5.67
CA GLN A 83 -2.00 15.17 6.96
C GLN A 83 -1.65 14.19 8.09
N GLN A 84 -2.34 13.05 8.16
CA GLN A 84 -2.06 12.04 9.17
C GLN A 84 -0.66 11.46 9.02
N PHE A 85 -0.25 11.17 7.78
CA PHE A 85 1.02 10.53 7.50
C PHE A 85 2.21 11.40 7.86
N GLU A 86 2.06 12.73 7.71
CA GLU A 86 3.12 13.70 7.95
C GLU A 86 3.11 14.29 9.36
N ALA A 87 2.01 14.14 10.11
CA ALA A 87 1.86 14.77 11.42
C ALA A 87 2.20 13.82 12.56
N SER A 88 2.78 14.38 13.62
CA SER A 88 2.89 13.70 14.90
C SER A 88 1.48 13.43 15.47
N PRO A 89 1.20 12.27 16.08
CA PRO A 89 2.14 11.19 16.44
C PRO A 89 2.38 10.16 15.34
N TYR A 90 1.75 10.28 14.18
CA TYR A 90 1.89 9.27 13.13
C TYR A 90 3.33 9.14 12.64
N THR A 91 4.05 10.26 12.48
CA THR A 91 5.45 10.22 12.07
C THR A 91 6.36 9.54 13.09
N ALA A 92 5.94 9.48 14.36
CA ALA A 92 6.68 8.78 15.41
C ALA A 92 6.31 7.28 15.47
N SER A 93 5.31 6.84 14.71
CA SER A 93 4.90 5.44 14.67
C SER A 93 6.02 4.57 14.08
N PRO A 94 6.37 3.44 14.72
CA PRO A 94 7.31 2.50 14.12
C PRO A 94 6.88 2.01 12.73
N LEU A 95 5.59 1.83 12.51
CA LEU A 95 5.07 1.40 11.22
C LEU A 95 5.33 2.44 10.13
N VAL A 96 4.99 3.71 10.38
CA VAL A 96 5.23 4.79 9.42
C VAL A 96 6.73 4.96 9.15
N HIS A 97 7.54 4.89 10.22
CA HIS A 97 8.99 4.96 10.09
C HIS A 97 9.52 3.85 9.17
N ASN A 98 9.06 2.62 9.37
CA ASN A 98 9.49 1.48 8.56
C ASN A 98 9.06 1.64 7.11
N ILE A 99 7.85 2.13 6.86
CA ILE A 99 7.36 2.38 5.51
C ILE A 99 8.26 3.39 4.80
N LEU A 100 8.59 4.49 5.47
CA LEU A 100 9.41 5.53 4.87
C LEU A 100 10.86 5.12 4.65
N SER A 101 11.42 4.28 5.54
CA SER A 101 12.83 3.90 5.47
C SER A 101 13.07 2.64 4.62
N GLU A 102 12.13 1.69 4.61
CA GLU A 102 12.31 0.39 3.96
C GLU A 102 11.28 0.11 2.87
N GLY A 103 10.22 0.90 2.77
CA GLY A 103 9.17 0.71 1.80
C GLY A 103 9.64 0.96 0.37
N ILE A 104 8.98 0.31 -0.56
CA ILE A 104 9.24 0.47 -1.99
C ILE A 104 8.11 1.28 -2.59
N ALA A 105 8.44 2.49 -3.06
CA ALA A 105 7.46 3.39 -3.65
C ALA A 105 6.99 2.89 -5.01
N ALA A 106 5.72 3.09 -5.27
CA ALA A 106 5.13 2.77 -6.58
C ALA A 106 4.80 4.05 -7.34
#